data_baf2e8aff482ce1d7d499dba4c5876a8
#
_entry.id   baf2e8aff482ce1d7d499dba4c5876a8
#
_cell.length_a   1.000
_cell.length_b   1.000
_cell.length_c   1.000
_cell.angle_alpha   90.00
_cell.angle_beta   90.00
_cell.angle_gamma   90.00
#
_symmetry.space_group_name_H-M   'P 1'
#
loop_
_entity.id
_entity.type
_entity.pdbx_description
1 polymer ?
#
loop_
_entity_poly.entity_id
_entity_poly.type
_entity_poly.pdbx_seq_one_letter_code
_entity_poly.pdbx_strand_id
1 'polypeptide(L)' 'MNLRGEFETAWKAGDDHDSLLALVHRHQQLGLAASEAYTILQQLWRENGFDDCESTNQLQDNLEYVMEKLWYEQPATK' A
#
# COMPACT_ATOMS: atom_id res chain seq x y z
N MET A 1 7.46 -10.82 -11.12
CA MET A 1 6.91 -10.48 -9.80
C MET A 1 6.50 -9.03 -9.81
N ASN A 2 5.33 -8.75 -9.29
CA ASN A 2 4.88 -7.37 -9.21
C ASN A 2 4.50 -7.04 -7.77
N LEU A 3 4.53 -5.76 -7.46
CA LEU A 3 4.23 -5.31 -6.12
C LEU A 3 2.83 -5.70 -5.68
N ARG A 4 1.86 -5.59 -6.57
CA ARG A 4 0.47 -5.85 -6.21
C ARG A 4 0.30 -7.27 -5.67
N GLY A 5 0.82 -8.27 -6.36
CA GLY A 5 0.67 -9.64 -5.93
C GLY A 5 1.39 -9.92 -4.62
N GLU A 6 2.62 -9.45 -4.52
CA GLU A 6 3.40 -9.66 -3.30
C GLU A 6 2.78 -8.93 -2.12
N PHE A 7 2.35 -7.68 -2.33
CA PHE A 7 1.77 -6.89 -1.27
C PHE A 7 0.46 -7.52 -0.80
N GLU A 8 -0.41 -7.89 -1.74
CA GLU A 8 -1.69 -8.45 -1.37
C GLU A 8 -1.52 -9.73 -0.57
N THR A 9 -0.60 -10.59 -0.97
CA THR A 9 -0.36 -11.84 -0.26
C THR A 9 0.09 -11.58 1.18
N ALA A 10 1.08 -10.69 1.35
CA ALA A 10 1.60 -10.38 2.67
C ALA A 10 0.54 -9.67 3.52
N TRP A 11 -0.18 -8.74 2.91
CA TRP A 11 -1.21 -7.97 3.59
C TRP A 11 -2.32 -8.88 4.13
N LYS A 12 -2.82 -9.78 3.30
CA LYS A 12 -3.91 -10.67 3.71
C LYS A 12 -3.42 -11.74 4.67
N ALA A 13 -2.12 -12.02 4.67
CA ALA A 13 -1.55 -12.96 5.64
C ALA A 13 -1.43 -12.35 7.03
N GLY A 14 -1.63 -11.04 7.15
CA GLY A 14 -1.58 -10.39 8.46
C GLY A 14 -0.26 -9.74 8.80
N ASP A 15 0.61 -9.53 7.82
CA ASP A 15 1.86 -8.83 8.07
C ASP A 15 1.58 -7.42 8.57
N ASP A 16 2.44 -6.92 9.45
CA ASP A 16 2.22 -5.60 10.02
C ASP A 16 2.55 -4.51 8.98
N HIS A 17 2.15 -3.29 9.32
CA HIS A 17 2.32 -2.17 8.39
C HIS A 17 3.79 -1.86 8.12
N ASP A 18 4.67 -2.09 9.09
CA ASP A 18 6.09 -1.82 8.88
C ASP A 18 6.67 -2.78 7.84
N SER A 19 6.29 -4.05 7.92
CA SER A 19 6.73 -5.04 6.94
C SER A 19 6.19 -4.73 5.55
N LEU A 20 4.93 -4.31 5.48
CA LEU A 20 4.32 -3.95 4.21
C LEU A 20 4.99 -2.74 3.60
N LEU A 21 5.30 -1.74 4.42
CA LEU A 21 5.99 -0.56 3.93
C LEU A 21 7.39 -0.91 3.43
N ALA A 22 8.09 -1.79 4.13
CA ALA A 22 9.41 -2.23 3.71
C ALA A 22 9.34 -2.94 2.35
N LEU A 23 8.29 -3.72 2.14
CA LEU A 23 8.10 -4.40 0.85
C LEU A 23 7.94 -3.37 -0.28
N VAL A 24 7.16 -2.34 -0.05
CA VAL A 24 6.98 -1.29 -1.04
C VAL A 24 8.31 -0.58 -1.31
N HIS A 25 9.04 -0.24 -0.27
CA HIS A 25 10.34 0.43 -0.43
C HIS A 25 11.31 -0.43 -1.24
N ARG A 26 11.27 -1.73 -1.04
CA ARG A 26 12.12 -2.65 -1.79
C ARG A 26 11.82 -2.56 -3.28
N HIS A 27 10.54 -2.52 -3.63
CA HIS A 27 10.16 -2.38 -5.04
C HIS A 27 10.55 -1.01 -5.59
N GLN A 28 10.50 0.02 -4.76
CA GLN A 28 10.94 1.35 -5.17
C GLN A 28 12.43 1.36 -5.49
N GLN A 29 13.22 0.62 -4.72
CA GLN A 29 14.64 0.51 -4.98
C GLN A 29 14.92 -0.21 -6.30
N LEU A 30 13.98 -1.02 -6.75
CA LEU A 30 14.11 -1.73 -8.02
C LEU A 30 13.59 -0.89 -9.19
N GLY A 31 13.11 0.32 -8.92
CA GLY A 31 12.70 1.23 -9.98
C GLY A 31 11.23 1.63 -9.96
N LEU A 32 10.45 1.14 -9.01
CA LEU A 32 9.04 1.49 -8.95
C LEU A 32 8.88 2.90 -8.37
N ALA A 33 8.11 3.73 -9.05
CA ALA A 33 7.85 5.08 -8.57
C ALA A 33 6.85 5.05 -7.41
N ALA A 34 6.99 6.00 -6.49
CA ALA A 34 6.08 6.08 -5.35
C ALA A 34 4.64 6.27 -5.79
N SER A 35 4.43 7.07 -6.84
CA SER A 35 3.08 7.29 -7.35
C SER A 35 2.47 6.02 -7.92
N GLU A 36 3.28 5.18 -8.55
CA GLU A 36 2.79 3.91 -9.06
C GLU A 36 2.42 2.97 -7.91
N ALA A 37 3.27 2.93 -6.89
CA ALA A 37 2.98 2.12 -5.72
C ALA A 37 1.68 2.57 -5.07
N TYR A 38 1.50 3.88 -4.91
CA TYR A 38 0.28 4.42 -4.32
C TYR A 38 -0.94 4.01 -5.13
N THR A 39 -0.85 4.10 -6.46
CA THR A 39 -1.97 3.73 -7.32
C THR A 39 -2.34 2.26 -7.14
N ILE A 40 -1.34 1.39 -7.03
CA ILE A 40 -1.59 -0.04 -6.82
C ILE A 40 -2.34 -0.26 -5.50
N LEU A 41 -1.89 0.40 -4.44
CA LEU A 41 -2.54 0.25 -3.14
C LEU A 41 -3.93 0.86 -3.13
N GLN A 42 -4.13 1.95 -3.86
CA GLN A 42 -5.43 2.57 -3.98
C GLN A 42 -6.42 1.62 -4.66
N GLN A 43 -5.95 0.87 -5.66
CA GLN A 43 -6.80 -0.12 -6.30
C GLN A 43 -7.21 -1.22 -5.33
N LEU A 44 -6.27 -1.68 -4.50
CA LEU A 44 -6.59 -2.66 -3.47
C LEU A 44 -7.62 -2.11 -2.49
N TRP A 45 -7.49 -0.85 -2.12
CA TRP A 45 -8.44 -0.18 -1.24
C TRP A 45 -9.85 -0.25 -1.82
N ARG A 46 -9.97 0.10 -3.10
CA ARG A 46 -11.28 0.12 -3.76
C ARG A 46 -11.83 -1.28 -3.96
N GLU A 47 -10.98 -2.23 -4.35
CA GLU A 47 -11.42 -3.59 -4.60
C GLU A 47 -11.96 -4.26 -3.36
N ASN A 48 -11.49 -3.82 -2.19
CA ASN A 48 -11.96 -4.37 -0.92
C ASN A 48 -13.11 -3.58 -0.32
N GLY A 49 -13.61 -2.58 -1.04
CA GLY A 49 -14.79 -1.83 -0.62
C GLY A 49 -14.55 -0.86 0.52
N PHE A 50 -13.33 -0.50 0.79
CA PHE A 50 -13.03 0.39 1.90
C PHE A 50 -13.55 1.81 1.68
N ASP A 51 -13.75 2.19 0.42
CA ASP A 51 -14.30 3.50 0.12
C ASP A 51 -15.67 3.71 0.73
N ASP A 52 -16.47 2.64 0.76
CA ASP A 52 -17.84 2.71 1.23
C ASP A 52 -18.02 2.08 2.60
N CYS A 53 -16.95 1.69 3.25
CA CYS A 53 -17.01 0.93 4.47
C CYS A 53 -16.45 1.75 5.62
N GLU A 54 -17.25 1.89 6.68
CA GLU A 54 -16.79 2.60 7.86
C GLU A 54 -16.18 1.66 8.90
N SER A 55 -16.24 0.36 8.65
CA SER A 55 -15.69 -0.58 9.61
C SER A 55 -14.16 -0.49 9.56
N THR A 56 -13.56 -0.38 10.74
CA THR A 56 -12.12 -0.41 10.85
C THR A 56 -11.70 -1.82 11.19
N ASN A 57 -10.77 -2.35 10.43
CA ASN A 57 -10.18 -3.62 10.75
C ASN A 57 -8.68 -3.53 10.51
N GLN A 58 -7.97 -4.55 10.97
CA GLN A 58 -6.51 -4.53 10.90
C GLN A 58 -6.01 -4.38 9.47
N LEU A 59 -6.67 -5.03 8.52
CA LEU A 59 -6.25 -4.96 7.12
C LEU A 59 -6.40 -3.54 6.58
N GLN A 60 -7.52 -2.91 6.90
CA GLN A 60 -7.75 -1.54 6.46
C GLN A 60 -6.74 -0.59 7.06
N ASP A 61 -6.47 -0.72 8.36
CA ASP A 61 -5.52 0.14 9.04
C ASP A 61 -4.13 0.00 8.46
N ASN A 62 -3.70 -1.23 8.20
CA ASN A 62 -2.38 -1.46 7.65
C ASN A 62 -2.24 -0.86 6.26
N LEU A 63 -3.26 -1.04 5.43
CA LEU A 63 -3.23 -0.50 4.07
C LEU A 63 -3.22 1.03 4.10
N GLU A 64 -4.06 1.60 4.96
CA GLU A 64 -4.13 3.06 5.08
C GLU A 64 -2.79 3.63 5.53
N TYR A 65 -2.15 2.99 6.50
CA TYR A 65 -0.85 3.45 6.98
C TYR A 65 0.17 3.51 5.86
N VAL A 66 0.26 2.45 5.07
CA VAL A 66 1.24 2.39 3.99
C VAL A 66 0.92 3.42 2.92
N MET A 67 -0.36 3.57 2.57
CA MET A 67 -0.76 4.56 1.58
C MET A 67 -0.41 5.97 2.05
N GLU A 68 -0.65 6.26 3.32
CA GLU A 68 -0.34 7.56 3.87
C GLU A 68 1.15 7.85 3.82
N LYS A 69 1.96 6.87 4.17
CA LYS A 69 3.41 7.05 4.11
C LYS A 69 3.89 7.28 2.69
N LEU A 70 3.33 6.57 1.73
CA LEU A 70 3.69 6.76 0.34
C LEU A 70 3.27 8.15 -0.15
N TRP A 71 2.14 8.62 0.32
CA TRP A 71 1.67 9.96 -0.05
C TRP A 71 2.69 11.01 0.37
N TYR A 72 3.19 10.90 1.59
CA TYR A 72 4.17 11.87 2.09
C TYR A 72 5.54 11.71 1.46
N GLU A 73 5.85 10.52 0.94
CA GLU A 73 7.14 10.28 0.30
C GLU A 73 7.18 10.72 -1.15
N GLN A 74 6.04 11.00 -1.74
CA GLN A 74 6.02 11.45 -3.12
C GLN A 74 6.74 12.78 -3.22
N PRO A 75 7.61 12.94 -4.23
CA PRO A 75 8.26 14.23 -4.39
C PRO A 75 7.20 15.29 -4.64
N ALA A 76 7.41 16.44 -4.01
CA ALA A 76 6.49 17.54 -4.20
C ALA A 76 6.54 17.95 -5.66
N THR A 77 5.46 17.70 -6.37
CA THR A 77 5.38 18.14 -7.76
C THR A 77 4.88 19.56 -7.77
N LYS A 78 5.63 20.35 -8.39
CA LYS A 78 5.27 21.76 -8.51
C LYS A 78 4.71 22.00 -9.88
#